data_62031175fe8af417912ad6764b00b88c
#
_entry.id   62031175fe8af417912ad6764b00b88c
#
_cell.length_a   1.000
_cell.length_b   1.000
_cell.length_c   1.000
_cell.angle_alpha   90.00
_cell.angle_beta   90.00
_cell.angle_gamma   90.00
#
_symmetry.space_group_name_H-M   'P 1'
#
loop_
_entity.id
_entity.type
_entity.pdbx_description
1 polymer ?
#
loop_
_entity_poly.entity_id
_entity_poly.type
_entity_poly.pdbx_seq_one_letter_code
_entity_poly.pdbx_strand_id
1 'polypeptide(L)'
;AIMVILMALINFVMGYFLYSSSDIDMKTALFCTAPGGIMDMTLIAYDFGADTSKVAVMQMMRLISVMCLIPWLIKGVIKYYKSKSPAEETENLKSSKETISEKKKEKIPFMEDLKKIIITMTIGVISGFAGYYVGIPAGAMSVSMAGVAAYNIKSNKAFMPIKLRQFIQVLGGALIGAKMTMGDILGMKTIVIPVIIVISGFCLMNLILGIMVYKISDFNIPTSMFSAAPGGISDIAIIAGELGADTPKVAVMQFIRLVCVIAFYPILIKIIVQYF
;
A
#
# COMPACT_ATOMS: atom_id res chain seq x y z
N ALA A 1 4.66 14.63 2.56
CA ALA A 1 6.04 14.42 2.13
C ALA A 1 6.89 13.76 3.22
N ILE A 2 7.05 14.35 4.43
CA ILE A 2 7.90 13.85 5.53
C ILE A 2 7.61 12.39 5.89
N MET A 3 6.34 12.01 6.06
CA MET A 3 5.93 10.63 6.36
C MET A 3 6.43 9.62 5.31
N VAL A 4 6.34 9.95 4.03
CA VAL A 4 6.76 9.05 2.94
C VAL A 4 8.29 8.88 2.92
N ILE A 5 9.04 9.97 3.14
CA ILE A 5 10.50 9.93 3.19
C ILE A 5 10.97 9.07 4.37
N LEU A 6 10.42 9.32 5.56
CA LEU A 6 10.78 8.56 6.75
C LEU A 6 10.38 7.09 6.62
N MET A 7 9.22 6.81 6.02
CA MET A 7 8.78 5.46 5.69
C MET A 7 9.76 4.76 4.75
N ALA A 8 10.23 5.44 3.70
CA ALA A 8 11.23 4.90 2.79
C ALA A 8 12.54 4.58 3.53
N LEU A 9 13.03 5.49 4.36
CA LEU A 9 14.25 5.27 5.15
C LEU A 9 14.12 4.04 6.07
N ILE A 10 13.02 3.93 6.82
CA ILE A 10 12.78 2.78 7.71
C ILE A 10 12.73 1.47 6.90
N ASN A 11 12.06 1.48 5.73
CA ASN A 11 12.01 0.31 4.87
C ASN A 11 13.38 -0.09 4.31
N PHE A 12 14.24 0.86 3.98
CA PHE A 12 15.62 0.56 3.57
C PHE A 12 16.42 -0.07 4.70
N VAL A 13 16.31 0.46 5.91
CA VAL A 13 16.96 -0.14 7.09
C VAL A 13 16.45 -1.55 7.35
N MET A 14 15.14 -1.76 7.24
CA MET A 14 14.52 -3.10 7.37
C MET A 14 14.99 -4.05 6.26
N GLY A 15 15.06 -3.58 5.00
CA GLY A 15 15.53 -4.36 3.86
C GLY A 15 17.00 -4.76 4.02
N TYR A 16 17.84 -3.82 4.45
CA TYR A 16 19.25 -4.12 4.77
C TYR A 16 19.39 -5.14 5.91
N PHE A 17 18.61 -4.98 6.97
CA PHE A 17 18.61 -5.92 8.10
C PHE A 17 18.11 -7.32 7.67
N LEU A 18 17.09 -7.38 6.80
CA LEU A 18 16.61 -8.62 6.22
C LEU A 18 17.67 -9.29 5.35
N TYR A 19 18.37 -8.53 4.51
CA TYR A 19 19.49 -9.01 3.70
C TYR A 19 20.61 -9.59 4.57
N SER A 20 21.01 -8.90 5.64
CA SER A 20 22.11 -9.35 6.51
C SER A 20 21.74 -10.53 7.43
N SER A 21 20.46 -10.79 7.66
CA SER A 21 19.95 -11.83 8.57
C SER A 21 19.42 -13.07 7.86
N SER A 22 19.42 -13.09 6.53
CA SER A 22 18.86 -14.19 5.74
C SER A 22 19.57 -14.35 4.40
N ASP A 23 19.46 -15.53 3.79
CA ASP A 23 20.00 -15.84 2.46
C ASP A 23 19.11 -15.26 1.33
N ILE A 24 18.70 -13.99 1.48
CA ILE A 24 17.87 -13.29 0.51
C ILE A 24 18.74 -12.19 -0.11
N ASP A 25 18.81 -12.12 -1.44
CA ASP A 25 19.55 -11.07 -2.14
C ASP A 25 18.99 -9.68 -1.84
N MET A 26 19.83 -8.65 -1.96
CA MET A 26 19.49 -7.28 -1.58
C MET A 26 18.25 -6.74 -2.31
N LYS A 27 18.10 -7.05 -3.61
CA LYS A 27 16.92 -6.65 -4.40
C LYS A 27 15.64 -7.24 -3.81
N THR A 28 15.64 -8.55 -3.61
CA THR A 28 14.49 -9.27 -3.03
C THR A 28 14.18 -8.78 -1.63
N ALA A 29 15.18 -8.56 -0.79
CA ALA A 29 14.99 -8.06 0.58
C ALA A 29 14.33 -6.66 0.59
N LEU A 30 14.76 -5.74 -0.27
CA LEU A 30 14.17 -4.41 -0.40
C LEU A 30 12.71 -4.48 -0.87
N PHE A 31 12.40 -5.34 -1.85
CA PHE A 31 11.01 -5.52 -2.30
C PHE A 31 10.13 -6.24 -1.28
N CYS A 32 10.67 -7.13 -0.47
CA CYS A 32 9.96 -7.76 0.66
C CYS A 32 9.50 -6.73 1.70
N THR A 33 10.31 -5.71 1.95
CA THR A 33 10.01 -4.65 2.93
C THR A 33 9.30 -3.44 2.33
N ALA A 34 9.11 -3.39 1.00
CA ALA A 34 8.46 -2.27 0.31
C ALA A 34 7.01 -2.07 0.77
N PRO A 35 6.58 -0.84 1.10
CA PRO A 35 5.26 -0.58 1.65
C PRO A 35 4.18 -0.37 0.56
N GLY A 36 4.18 -1.20 -0.48
CA GLY A 36 3.27 -1.14 -1.64
C GLY A 36 2.16 -2.17 -1.64
N GLY A 37 1.42 -2.26 -2.73
CA GLY A 37 0.47 -3.34 -2.99
C GLY A 37 1.20 -4.67 -3.27
N ILE A 38 0.61 -5.80 -2.89
CA ILE A 38 1.22 -7.12 -3.12
C ILE A 38 1.55 -7.31 -4.59
N MET A 39 0.57 -7.08 -5.47
CA MET A 39 0.73 -7.24 -6.90
C MET A 39 1.72 -6.25 -7.49
N ASP A 40 1.59 -4.97 -7.11
CA ASP A 40 2.42 -3.90 -7.64
C ASP A 40 3.89 -4.17 -7.34
N MET A 41 4.21 -4.47 -6.07
CA MET A 41 5.58 -4.73 -5.64
C MET A 41 6.14 -6.02 -6.23
N THR A 42 5.33 -7.07 -6.37
CA THR A 42 5.78 -8.34 -6.95
C THR A 42 6.03 -8.22 -8.46
N LEU A 43 5.19 -7.47 -9.20
CA LEU A 43 5.41 -7.23 -10.62
C LEU A 43 6.64 -6.35 -10.87
N ILE A 44 6.83 -5.30 -10.06
CA ILE A 44 8.03 -4.46 -10.15
C ILE A 44 9.28 -5.28 -9.78
N ALA A 45 9.22 -6.11 -8.75
CA ALA A 45 10.30 -7.00 -8.37
C ALA A 45 10.70 -7.96 -9.49
N TYR A 46 9.73 -8.43 -10.27
CA TYR A 46 9.98 -9.23 -11.47
C TYR A 46 10.81 -8.48 -12.51
N ASP A 47 10.45 -7.21 -12.80
CA ASP A 47 11.20 -6.37 -13.76
C ASP A 47 12.64 -6.12 -13.31
N PHE A 48 12.90 -6.17 -12.01
CA PHE A 48 14.24 -6.02 -11.41
C PHE A 48 15.01 -7.35 -11.29
N GLY A 49 14.41 -8.49 -11.68
CA GLY A 49 15.01 -9.80 -11.54
C GLY A 49 15.17 -10.25 -10.10
N ALA A 50 14.29 -9.79 -9.19
CA ALA A 50 14.21 -10.26 -7.82
C ALA A 50 13.38 -11.56 -7.73
N ASP A 51 13.51 -12.30 -6.63
CA ASP A 51 12.72 -13.51 -6.37
C ASP A 51 11.26 -13.14 -6.05
N THR A 52 10.44 -13.17 -7.08
CA THR A 52 9.02 -12.80 -7.00
C THR A 52 8.22 -13.68 -6.06
N SER A 53 8.60 -14.95 -5.91
CA SER A 53 7.93 -15.90 -5.01
C SER A 53 8.12 -15.48 -3.56
N LYS A 54 9.36 -15.19 -3.15
CA LYS A 54 9.65 -14.68 -1.80
C LYS A 54 9.00 -13.34 -1.56
N VAL A 55 9.06 -12.41 -2.52
CA VAL A 55 8.41 -11.10 -2.41
C VAL A 55 6.91 -11.26 -2.21
N ALA A 56 6.22 -12.07 -3.02
CA ALA A 56 4.78 -12.28 -2.91
C ALA A 56 4.37 -12.84 -1.54
N VAL A 57 5.08 -13.86 -1.06
CA VAL A 57 4.83 -14.47 0.25
C VAL A 57 5.04 -13.46 1.38
N MET A 58 6.15 -12.74 1.36
CA MET A 58 6.46 -11.74 2.39
C MET A 58 5.44 -10.59 2.41
N GLN A 59 5.03 -10.11 1.24
CA GLN A 59 4.00 -9.09 1.11
C GLN A 59 2.62 -9.59 1.61
N MET A 60 2.27 -10.87 1.33
CA MET A 60 1.04 -11.49 1.82
C MET A 60 1.05 -11.64 3.35
N MET A 61 2.14 -12.15 3.92
CA MET A 61 2.31 -12.27 5.37
C MET A 61 2.24 -10.92 6.06
N ARG A 62 2.85 -9.88 5.46
CA ARG A 62 2.71 -8.50 5.92
C ARG A 62 1.25 -8.05 5.94
N LEU A 63 0.49 -8.26 4.85
CA LEU A 63 -0.90 -7.82 4.76
C LEU A 63 -1.76 -8.47 5.85
N ILE A 64 -1.65 -9.79 6.01
CA ILE A 64 -2.37 -10.54 7.05
C ILE A 64 -2.00 -9.99 8.43
N SER A 65 -0.72 -9.81 8.70
CA SER A 65 -0.23 -9.31 9.99
C SER A 65 -0.69 -7.89 10.29
N VAL A 66 -0.66 -7.01 9.28
CA VAL A 66 -1.14 -5.64 9.40
C VAL A 66 -2.63 -5.62 9.73
N MET A 67 -3.45 -6.42 9.03
CA MET A 67 -4.89 -6.48 9.28
C MET A 67 -5.23 -7.03 10.68
N CYS A 68 -4.45 -7.98 11.20
CA CYS A 68 -4.67 -8.57 12.52
C CYS A 68 -4.08 -7.73 13.66
N LEU A 69 -2.82 -7.29 13.51
CA LEU A 69 -2.06 -6.70 14.61
C LEU A 69 -2.27 -5.19 14.76
N ILE A 70 -2.40 -4.45 13.65
CA ILE A 70 -2.51 -2.99 13.71
C ILE A 70 -3.76 -2.52 14.45
N PRO A 71 -4.97 -3.07 14.22
CA PRO A 71 -6.16 -2.68 14.99
C PRO A 71 -6.00 -2.91 16.49
N TRP A 72 -5.35 -4.02 16.87
CA TRP A 72 -5.06 -4.35 18.27
C TRP A 72 -4.03 -3.37 18.87
N LEU A 73 -2.96 -3.06 18.14
CA LEU A 73 -1.97 -2.06 18.51
C LEU A 73 -2.61 -0.68 18.72
N ILE A 74 -3.46 -0.24 17.79
CA ILE A 74 -4.14 1.06 17.85
C ILE A 74 -5.06 1.13 19.07
N LYS A 75 -5.82 0.07 19.38
CA LYS A 75 -6.63 -0.01 20.61
C LYS A 75 -5.76 0.15 21.85
N GLY A 76 -4.58 -0.46 21.87
CA GLY A 76 -3.61 -0.31 22.97
C GLY A 76 -3.12 1.12 23.13
N VAL A 77 -2.76 1.78 22.03
CA VAL A 77 -2.32 3.17 22.01
C VAL A 77 -3.43 4.11 22.46
N ILE A 78 -4.66 3.94 21.93
CA ILE A 78 -5.83 4.73 22.37
C ILE A 78 -6.06 4.58 23.87
N LYS A 79 -6.00 3.36 24.40
CA LYS A 79 -6.17 3.09 25.84
C LYS A 79 -5.10 3.80 26.67
N TYR A 80 -3.85 3.78 26.22
CA TYR A 80 -2.72 4.44 26.90
C TYR A 80 -2.90 5.97 26.94
N TYR A 81 -3.26 6.58 25.81
CA TYR A 81 -3.48 8.04 25.75
C TYR A 81 -4.74 8.48 26.50
N LYS A 82 -5.82 7.70 26.45
CA LYS A 82 -7.03 7.96 27.27
C LYS A 82 -6.77 7.92 28.77
N SER A 83 -5.86 7.07 29.20
CA SER A 83 -5.46 7.01 30.62
C SER A 83 -4.65 8.24 31.05
N LYS A 84 -4.02 8.95 30.12
CA LYS A 84 -3.13 10.07 30.39
C LYS A 84 -3.81 11.46 30.20
N SER A 85 -4.91 11.56 29.49
CA SER A 85 -5.67 12.81 29.25
C SER A 85 -7.16 12.52 29.15
N PRO A 86 -7.91 12.58 30.27
CA PRO A 86 -9.34 12.20 30.25
C PRO A 86 -10.30 13.22 29.59
N ALA A 87 -9.85 14.44 29.23
CA ALA A 87 -10.77 15.56 29.02
C ALA A 87 -11.05 16.00 27.58
N GLU A 88 -10.23 15.66 26.56
CA GLU A 88 -10.33 16.35 25.26
C GLU A 88 -10.93 15.53 24.09
N GLU A 89 -11.13 14.22 24.22
CA GLU A 89 -11.53 13.38 23.08
C GLU A 89 -13.03 13.04 22.99
N THR A 90 -13.85 13.43 23.96
CA THR A 90 -15.27 13.04 24.00
C THR A 90 -16.12 13.78 22.96
N GLU A 91 -15.70 14.93 22.47
CA GLU A 91 -16.45 15.71 21.45
C GLU A 91 -16.17 15.25 20.01
N ASN A 92 -14.97 14.77 19.73
CA ASN A 92 -14.58 14.37 18.36
C ASN A 92 -15.15 13.00 17.92
N LEU A 93 -15.55 12.15 18.85
CA LEU A 93 -16.13 10.82 18.53
C LEU A 93 -17.61 10.88 18.08
N LYS A 94 -18.32 11.97 18.37
CA LYS A 94 -19.72 12.13 17.96
C LYS A 94 -19.87 12.67 16.53
N SER A 95 -18.90 13.42 16.04
CA SER A 95 -18.93 14.02 14.69
C SER A 95 -18.67 13.02 13.56
N SER A 96 -18.03 11.89 13.85
CA SER A 96 -17.63 10.91 12.81
C SER A 96 -18.72 9.90 12.43
N LYS A 97 -19.86 9.87 13.15
CA LYS A 97 -20.94 8.91 12.87
C LYS A 97 -21.93 9.35 11.79
N GLU A 98 -21.87 10.60 11.33
CA GLU A 98 -22.92 11.13 10.43
C GLU A 98 -22.57 11.18 8.94
N THR A 99 -21.41 10.68 8.51
CA THR A 99 -21.01 10.82 7.09
C THR A 99 -20.85 9.50 6.34
N ILE A 100 -21.57 8.44 6.74
CA ILE A 100 -21.83 7.31 5.83
C ILE A 100 -23.19 7.56 5.18
N SER A 101 -23.31 8.66 4.45
CA SER A 101 -24.39 8.82 3.49
C SER A 101 -24.09 7.97 2.29
N GLU A 102 -24.82 6.87 2.16
CA GLU A 102 -24.92 6.12 0.92
C GLU A 102 -25.28 7.08 -0.22
N LYS A 103 -24.29 7.47 -1.03
CA LYS A 103 -24.59 8.00 -2.36
C LYS A 103 -25.33 6.89 -3.12
N LYS A 104 -26.66 7.01 -3.17
CA LYS A 104 -27.51 6.25 -4.10
C LYS A 104 -26.81 6.22 -5.46
N LYS A 105 -26.40 5.05 -5.90
CA LYS A 105 -25.94 4.82 -7.27
C LYS A 105 -27.12 5.12 -8.20
N GLU A 106 -27.14 6.30 -8.80
CA GLU A 106 -27.94 6.52 -9.99
C GLU A 106 -27.51 5.46 -11.00
N LYS A 107 -28.47 4.69 -11.50
CA LYS A 107 -28.26 3.72 -12.56
C LYS A 107 -28.00 4.48 -13.85
N ILE A 108 -26.74 4.76 -14.15
CA ILE A 108 -26.29 5.31 -15.41
C ILE A 108 -26.49 4.22 -16.48
N PRO A 109 -26.96 4.57 -17.71
CA PRO A 109 -27.17 3.58 -18.75
C PRO A 109 -25.87 2.86 -19.11
N PHE A 110 -25.91 1.53 -19.19
CA PHE A 110 -24.80 0.60 -19.42
C PHE A 110 -23.85 1.02 -20.57
N MET A 111 -24.36 1.67 -21.60
CA MET A 111 -23.59 2.16 -22.77
C MET A 111 -22.65 3.33 -22.44
N GLU A 112 -23.01 4.21 -21.49
CA GLU A 112 -22.13 5.31 -21.05
C GLU A 112 -20.99 4.81 -20.17
N ASP A 113 -21.25 3.84 -19.32
CA ASP A 113 -20.23 3.23 -18.48
C ASP A 113 -19.22 2.46 -19.35
N LEU A 114 -19.67 1.76 -20.41
CA LEU A 114 -18.77 1.07 -21.31
C LEU A 114 -17.82 2.04 -22.04
N LYS A 115 -18.31 3.18 -22.53
CA LYS A 115 -17.47 4.22 -23.13
C LYS A 115 -16.43 4.76 -22.14
N LYS A 116 -16.81 5.04 -20.89
CA LYS A 116 -15.91 5.51 -19.85
C LYS A 116 -14.82 4.47 -19.54
N ILE A 117 -15.18 3.19 -19.48
CA ILE A 117 -14.24 2.09 -19.28
C ILE A 117 -13.23 2.05 -20.43
N ILE A 118 -13.71 2.03 -21.69
CA ILE A 118 -12.84 1.95 -22.86
C ILE A 118 -11.87 3.13 -22.89
N ILE A 119 -12.34 4.36 -22.68
CA ILE A 119 -11.48 5.55 -22.67
C ILE A 119 -10.43 5.45 -21.54
N THR A 120 -10.85 5.07 -20.32
CA THR A 120 -9.94 4.93 -19.19
C THR A 120 -8.87 3.87 -19.46
N MET A 121 -9.25 2.71 -20.00
CA MET A 121 -8.33 1.63 -20.36
C MET A 121 -7.38 2.06 -21.50
N THR A 122 -7.89 2.73 -22.53
CA THR A 122 -7.07 3.21 -23.65
C THR A 122 -6.01 4.20 -23.17
N ILE A 123 -6.39 5.16 -22.33
CA ILE A 123 -5.43 6.13 -21.75
C ILE A 123 -4.40 5.39 -20.89
N GLY A 124 -4.83 4.44 -20.06
CA GLY A 124 -3.93 3.63 -19.24
C GLY A 124 -2.93 2.84 -20.07
N VAL A 125 -3.38 2.20 -21.15
CA VAL A 125 -2.53 1.43 -22.07
C VAL A 125 -1.55 2.34 -22.81
N ILE A 126 -2.02 3.42 -23.43
CA ILE A 126 -1.14 4.34 -24.19
C ILE A 126 -0.08 4.97 -23.28
N SER A 127 -0.47 5.48 -22.11
CA SER A 127 0.47 6.05 -21.16
C SER A 127 1.40 5.00 -20.54
N GLY A 128 0.92 3.77 -20.34
CA GLY A 128 1.73 2.65 -19.87
C GLY A 128 2.81 2.25 -20.89
N PHE A 129 2.45 2.15 -22.18
CA PHE A 129 3.43 1.93 -23.24
C PHE A 129 4.43 3.07 -23.35
N ALA A 130 4.00 4.33 -23.25
CA ALA A 130 4.92 5.46 -23.21
C ALA A 130 5.93 5.33 -22.07
N GLY A 131 5.46 4.97 -20.84
CA GLY A 131 6.34 4.75 -19.69
C GLY A 131 7.31 3.58 -19.87
N TYR A 132 6.88 2.53 -20.54
CA TYR A 132 7.74 1.38 -20.87
C TYR A 132 8.87 1.78 -21.83
N TYR A 133 8.56 2.51 -22.91
CA TYR A 133 9.58 2.95 -23.89
C TYR A 133 10.57 3.97 -23.34
N VAL A 134 10.17 4.78 -22.37
CA VAL A 134 11.08 5.75 -21.71
C VAL A 134 12.15 5.03 -20.85
N GLY A 135 11.94 3.75 -20.53
CA GLY A 135 12.92 2.94 -19.77
C GLY A 135 13.03 3.32 -18.29
N ILE A 136 12.01 3.99 -17.74
CA ILE A 136 11.93 4.30 -16.31
C ILE A 136 11.59 3.01 -15.55
N PRO A 137 12.28 2.67 -14.46
CA PRO A 137 11.90 1.53 -13.62
C PRO A 137 10.45 1.64 -13.17
N ALA A 138 9.66 0.57 -13.35
CA ALA A 138 8.22 0.57 -13.17
C ALA A 138 7.47 1.64 -13.98
N GLY A 139 8.07 2.12 -15.09
CA GLY A 139 7.53 3.22 -15.90
C GLY A 139 6.16 2.94 -16.47
N ALA A 140 5.91 1.70 -16.89
CA ALA A 140 4.59 1.30 -17.38
C ALA A 140 3.48 1.54 -16.34
N MET A 141 3.69 1.19 -15.08
CA MET A 141 2.73 1.39 -14.00
C MET A 141 2.63 2.86 -13.57
N SER A 142 3.77 3.51 -13.33
CA SER A 142 3.81 4.89 -12.83
C SER A 142 3.23 5.87 -13.83
N VAL A 143 3.57 5.76 -15.11
CA VAL A 143 3.11 6.67 -16.16
C VAL A 143 1.64 6.37 -16.53
N SER A 144 1.21 5.10 -16.53
CA SER A 144 -0.20 4.73 -16.68
C SER A 144 -1.06 5.35 -15.58
N MET A 145 -0.63 5.24 -14.33
CA MET A 145 -1.33 5.83 -13.18
C MET A 145 -1.40 7.35 -13.30
N ALA A 146 -0.29 8.02 -13.65
CA ALA A 146 -0.26 9.46 -13.84
C ALA A 146 -1.18 9.90 -15.00
N GLY A 147 -1.17 9.19 -16.13
CA GLY A 147 -2.01 9.48 -17.29
C GLY A 147 -3.50 9.39 -16.99
N VAL A 148 -3.93 8.30 -16.33
CA VAL A 148 -5.33 8.11 -15.91
C VAL A 148 -5.73 9.13 -14.85
N ALA A 149 -4.84 9.45 -13.89
CA ALA A 149 -5.10 10.46 -12.88
C ALA A 149 -5.28 11.86 -13.49
N ALA A 150 -4.39 12.26 -14.42
CA ALA A 150 -4.50 13.54 -15.14
C ALA A 150 -5.80 13.64 -15.94
N TYR A 151 -6.18 12.57 -16.64
CA TYR A 151 -7.47 12.50 -17.32
C TYR A 151 -8.64 12.64 -16.35
N ASN A 152 -8.59 11.96 -15.20
CA ASN A 152 -9.67 12.03 -14.22
C ASN A 152 -9.79 13.42 -13.59
N ILE A 153 -8.68 14.06 -13.24
CA ILE A 153 -8.66 15.43 -12.68
C ILE A 153 -9.28 16.43 -13.67
N LYS A 154 -8.98 16.27 -14.98
CA LYS A 154 -9.50 17.19 -16.01
C LYS A 154 -10.96 16.93 -16.39
N SER A 155 -11.38 15.67 -16.47
CA SER A 155 -12.69 15.29 -17.01
C SER A 155 -13.68 14.80 -15.97
N ASN A 156 -13.20 14.33 -14.82
CA ASN A 156 -13.96 13.62 -13.77
C ASN A 156 -14.79 12.43 -14.31
N LYS A 157 -14.31 11.79 -15.40
CA LYS A 157 -15.02 10.74 -16.13
C LYS A 157 -14.30 9.40 -16.14
N ALA A 158 -13.13 9.28 -15.49
CA ALA A 158 -12.46 7.99 -15.40
C ALA A 158 -13.30 7.02 -14.56
N PHE A 159 -13.51 5.82 -15.09
CA PHE A 159 -14.34 4.81 -14.46
C PHE A 159 -13.74 3.42 -14.61
N MET A 160 -13.65 2.68 -13.51
CA MET A 160 -13.19 1.30 -13.46
C MET A 160 -14.17 0.47 -12.61
N PRO A 161 -14.94 -0.44 -13.21
CA PRO A 161 -15.85 -1.29 -12.45
C PRO A 161 -15.11 -2.22 -11.50
N ILE A 162 -15.67 -2.44 -10.32
CA ILE A 162 -15.07 -3.32 -9.29
C ILE A 162 -14.84 -4.72 -9.83
N LYS A 163 -15.79 -5.29 -10.60
CA LYS A 163 -15.66 -6.62 -11.19
C LYS A 163 -14.47 -6.74 -12.16
N LEU A 164 -14.25 -5.72 -12.99
CA LEU A 164 -13.13 -5.69 -13.94
C LEU A 164 -11.80 -5.58 -13.18
N ARG A 165 -11.73 -4.73 -12.15
CA ARG A 165 -10.57 -4.64 -11.26
C ARG A 165 -10.25 -5.98 -10.60
N GLN A 166 -11.26 -6.65 -10.05
CA GLN A 166 -11.10 -7.98 -9.44
C GLN A 166 -10.61 -9.02 -10.45
N PHE A 167 -11.15 -9.02 -11.67
CA PHE A 167 -10.71 -9.92 -12.73
C PHE A 167 -9.23 -9.72 -13.08
N ILE A 168 -8.78 -8.47 -13.23
CA ILE A 168 -7.37 -8.15 -13.49
C ILE A 168 -6.49 -8.59 -12.30
N GLN A 169 -6.95 -8.41 -11.07
CA GLN A 169 -6.23 -8.88 -9.87
C GLN A 169 -6.10 -10.40 -9.83
N VAL A 170 -7.14 -11.16 -10.23
CA VAL A 170 -7.07 -12.62 -10.33
C VAL A 170 -6.06 -13.05 -11.38
N LEU A 171 -6.04 -12.41 -12.56
CA LEU A 171 -5.05 -12.70 -13.61
C LEU A 171 -3.61 -12.41 -13.13
N GLY A 172 -3.39 -11.30 -12.46
CA GLY A 172 -2.09 -10.97 -11.87
C GLY A 172 -1.66 -11.99 -10.80
N GLY A 173 -2.58 -12.39 -9.92
CA GLY A 173 -2.33 -13.43 -8.92
C GLY A 173 -2.01 -14.80 -9.56
N ALA A 174 -2.74 -15.18 -10.60
CA ALA A 174 -2.48 -16.39 -11.35
C ALA A 174 -1.09 -16.38 -12.03
N LEU A 175 -0.69 -15.23 -12.60
CA LEU A 175 0.64 -15.05 -13.20
C LEU A 175 1.77 -15.25 -12.18
N ILE A 176 1.60 -14.71 -10.99
CA ILE A 176 2.57 -14.85 -9.88
C ILE A 176 2.58 -16.31 -9.40
N GLY A 177 1.40 -16.89 -9.13
CA GLY A 177 1.26 -18.26 -8.65
C GLY A 177 1.82 -19.31 -9.61
N ALA A 178 1.67 -19.09 -10.93
CA ALA A 178 2.21 -19.98 -11.95
C ALA A 178 3.75 -20.05 -11.98
N LYS A 179 4.43 -19.08 -11.36
CA LYS A 179 5.89 -19.05 -11.24
C LYS A 179 6.41 -19.68 -9.95
N MET A 180 5.52 -19.95 -8.98
CA MET A 180 5.91 -20.59 -7.73
C MET A 180 6.18 -22.07 -7.94
N THR A 181 7.31 -22.55 -7.45
CA THR A 181 7.72 -23.95 -7.49
C THR A 181 7.48 -24.63 -6.13
N MET A 182 7.43 -25.95 -6.12
CA MET A 182 7.37 -26.72 -4.87
C MET A 182 8.62 -26.47 -3.99
N GLY A 183 9.77 -26.19 -4.61
CA GLY A 183 10.98 -25.77 -3.91
C GLY A 183 10.81 -24.48 -3.12
N ASP A 184 10.11 -23.49 -3.70
CA ASP A 184 9.82 -22.22 -3.02
C ASP A 184 8.93 -22.45 -1.79
N ILE A 185 7.94 -23.35 -1.90
CA ILE A 185 7.04 -23.72 -0.79
C ILE A 185 7.82 -24.45 0.33
N LEU A 186 8.67 -25.39 -0.01
CA LEU A 186 9.49 -26.12 0.97
C LEU A 186 10.56 -25.22 1.61
N GLY A 187 11.08 -24.27 0.84
CA GLY A 187 11.99 -23.22 1.33
C GLY A 187 11.35 -22.21 2.28
N MET A 188 10.01 -22.22 2.42
CA MET A 188 9.32 -21.31 3.35
C MET A 188 9.73 -21.52 4.83
N LYS A 189 10.28 -22.67 5.21
CA LYS A 189 10.82 -22.88 6.56
C LYS A 189 11.93 -21.88 6.92
N THR A 190 12.72 -21.46 5.95
CA THR A 190 13.80 -20.48 6.12
C THR A 190 13.27 -19.03 6.14
N ILE A 191 12.01 -18.81 5.74
CA ILE A 191 11.37 -17.49 5.66
C ILE A 191 10.73 -17.08 7.00
N VAL A 192 10.59 -17.98 7.97
CA VAL A 192 9.94 -17.67 9.25
C VAL A 192 10.64 -16.53 9.98
N ILE A 193 11.97 -16.56 10.09
CA ILE A 193 12.75 -15.48 10.70
C ILE A 193 12.60 -14.17 9.92
N PRO A 194 12.81 -14.12 8.61
CA PRO A 194 12.47 -12.98 7.76
C PRO A 194 11.08 -12.41 8.00
N VAL A 195 10.06 -13.25 8.08
CA VAL A 195 8.67 -12.82 8.32
C VAL A 195 8.53 -12.12 9.69
N ILE A 196 9.10 -12.68 10.75
CA ILE A 196 9.05 -12.07 12.08
C ILE A 196 9.75 -10.71 12.09
N ILE A 197 10.90 -10.58 11.43
CA ILE A 197 11.63 -9.32 11.28
C ILE A 197 10.75 -8.27 10.60
N VAL A 198 10.15 -8.63 9.48
CA VAL A 198 9.33 -7.72 8.67
C VAL A 198 8.06 -7.31 9.43
N ILE A 199 7.38 -8.24 10.09
CA ILE A 199 6.18 -7.95 10.89
C ILE A 199 6.52 -7.01 12.06
N SER A 200 7.55 -7.32 12.83
CA SER A 200 7.96 -6.48 13.97
C SER A 200 8.40 -5.09 13.51
N GLY A 201 9.14 -5.02 12.41
CA GLY A 201 9.54 -3.77 11.80
C GLY A 201 8.37 -2.92 11.33
N PHE A 202 7.36 -3.51 10.70
CA PHE A 202 6.15 -2.79 10.29
C PHE A 202 5.30 -2.32 11.48
N CYS A 203 5.20 -3.10 12.54
CA CYS A 203 4.55 -2.67 13.77
C CYS A 203 5.26 -1.46 14.40
N LEU A 204 6.58 -1.53 14.48
CA LEU A 204 7.41 -0.44 15.03
C LEU A 204 7.31 0.82 14.13
N MET A 205 7.43 0.65 12.83
CA MET A 205 7.26 1.73 11.85
C MET A 205 5.89 2.40 11.98
N ASN A 206 4.82 1.61 12.09
CA ASN A 206 3.47 2.15 12.27
C ASN A 206 3.33 2.98 13.55
N LEU A 207 3.92 2.52 14.67
CA LEU A 207 3.94 3.26 15.93
C LEU A 207 4.69 4.59 15.79
N ILE A 208 5.90 4.56 15.23
CA ILE A 208 6.74 5.76 15.07
C ILE A 208 6.04 6.77 14.15
N LEU A 209 5.62 6.33 12.96
CA LEU A 209 5.00 7.21 11.97
C LEU A 209 3.61 7.68 12.42
N GLY A 210 2.81 6.81 13.04
CA GLY A 210 1.49 7.16 13.55
C GLY A 210 1.56 8.23 14.63
N ILE A 211 2.47 8.08 15.62
CA ILE A 211 2.69 9.08 16.67
C ILE A 211 3.27 10.37 16.09
N MET A 212 4.16 10.29 15.10
CA MET A 212 4.71 11.46 14.42
C MET A 212 3.60 12.24 13.69
N VAL A 213 2.76 11.56 12.94
CA VAL A 213 1.62 12.19 12.24
C VAL A 213 0.66 12.83 13.24
N TYR A 214 0.36 12.14 14.36
CA TYR A 214 -0.46 12.69 15.44
C TYR A 214 0.10 13.99 16.02
N LYS A 215 1.41 14.10 16.18
CA LYS A 215 2.05 15.31 16.74
C LYS A 215 2.17 16.47 15.76
N ILE A 216 2.22 16.19 14.45
CA ILE A 216 2.45 17.21 13.40
C ILE A 216 1.13 17.68 12.77
N SER A 217 0.09 16.87 12.84
CA SER A 217 -1.22 17.18 12.24
C SER A 217 -2.32 17.21 13.30
N ASP A 218 -3.41 17.89 12.98
CA ASP A 218 -4.62 17.92 13.82
C ASP A 218 -5.48 16.65 13.66
N PHE A 219 -4.83 15.50 13.47
CA PHE A 219 -5.52 14.23 13.33
C PHE A 219 -5.67 13.57 14.71
N ASN A 220 -6.81 12.91 14.93
CA ASN A 220 -6.94 12.07 16.11
C ASN A 220 -6.03 10.83 16.01
N ILE A 221 -5.76 10.18 17.15
CA ILE A 221 -4.86 9.02 17.22
C ILE A 221 -5.24 7.92 16.24
N PRO A 222 -6.52 7.46 16.15
CA PRO A 222 -6.90 6.46 15.16
C PRO A 222 -6.59 6.88 13.72
N THR A 223 -6.94 8.10 13.32
CA THR A 223 -6.69 8.61 11.97
C THR A 223 -5.21 8.64 11.64
N SER A 224 -4.38 9.12 12.56
CA SER A 224 -2.93 9.19 12.40
C SER A 224 -2.29 7.80 12.23
N MET A 225 -2.67 6.87 13.09
CA MET A 225 -2.15 5.50 13.09
C MET A 225 -2.57 4.73 11.83
N PHE A 226 -3.85 4.82 11.42
CA PHE A 226 -4.33 4.18 10.20
C PHE A 226 -3.78 4.84 8.92
N SER A 227 -3.51 6.15 8.94
CA SER A 227 -2.84 6.84 7.83
C SER A 227 -1.42 6.34 7.60
N ALA A 228 -0.71 5.97 8.67
CA ALA A 228 0.63 5.44 8.62
C ALA A 228 0.69 3.92 8.35
N ALA A 229 -0.42 3.19 8.54
CA ALA A 229 -0.45 1.73 8.44
C ALA A 229 -0.19 1.23 7.01
N PRO A 230 0.76 0.30 6.80
CA PRO A 230 1.11 -0.22 5.48
C PRO A 230 0.13 -1.32 5.04
N GLY A 231 -1.03 -0.96 4.52
CA GLY A 231 -2.04 -1.92 4.07
C GLY A 231 -2.83 -1.46 2.84
N GLY A 232 -3.84 -2.22 2.46
CA GLY A 232 -4.75 -1.88 1.36
C GLY A 232 -5.65 -0.69 1.73
N ILE A 233 -5.84 0.25 0.80
CA ILE A 233 -6.64 1.46 1.04
C ILE A 233 -8.06 1.11 1.50
N SER A 234 -8.70 0.17 0.79
CA SER A 234 -10.08 -0.24 1.08
C SER A 234 -10.22 -0.96 2.42
N ASP A 235 -9.29 -1.87 2.69
CA ASP A 235 -9.34 -2.73 3.87
C ASP A 235 -9.07 -1.92 5.15
N ILE A 236 -8.04 -1.07 5.11
CA ILE A 236 -7.71 -0.19 6.23
C ILE A 236 -8.79 0.86 6.45
N ALA A 237 -9.40 1.40 5.39
CA ALA A 237 -10.46 2.39 5.52
C ALA A 237 -11.70 1.85 6.26
N ILE A 238 -12.08 0.59 6.00
CA ILE A 238 -13.20 -0.06 6.69
C ILE A 238 -12.89 -0.19 8.19
N ILE A 239 -11.75 -0.79 8.53
CA ILE A 239 -11.34 -1.01 9.92
C ILE A 239 -11.14 0.34 10.66
N ALA A 240 -10.61 1.34 9.96
CA ALA A 240 -10.42 2.68 10.50
C ALA A 240 -11.75 3.32 10.92
N GLY A 241 -12.79 3.18 10.09
CA GLY A 241 -14.13 3.68 10.39
C GLY A 241 -14.73 3.04 11.65
N GLU A 242 -14.54 1.73 11.85
CA GLU A 242 -15.01 1.03 13.05
C GLU A 242 -14.33 1.52 14.35
N LEU A 243 -13.11 2.02 14.24
CA LEU A 243 -12.31 2.50 15.37
C LEU A 243 -12.33 4.02 15.54
N GLY A 244 -13.24 4.72 14.86
CA GLY A 244 -13.47 6.16 15.00
C GLY A 244 -12.43 7.05 14.32
N ALA A 245 -11.75 6.52 13.29
CA ALA A 245 -10.88 7.32 12.43
C ALA A 245 -11.69 8.07 11.36
N ASP A 246 -11.16 9.20 10.90
CA ASP A 246 -11.66 9.95 9.75
C ASP A 246 -11.26 9.19 8.46
N THR A 247 -12.17 8.33 8.00
CA THR A 247 -11.95 7.45 6.85
C THR A 247 -11.53 8.18 5.58
N PRO A 248 -12.13 9.31 5.18
CA PRO A 248 -11.67 10.11 4.05
C PRO A 248 -10.21 10.55 4.16
N LYS A 249 -9.80 11.06 5.32
CA LYS A 249 -8.41 11.48 5.55
C LYS A 249 -7.44 10.30 5.47
N VAL A 250 -7.80 9.16 6.09
CA VAL A 250 -7.03 7.93 5.99
C VAL A 250 -6.87 7.50 4.54
N ALA A 251 -7.95 7.47 3.76
CA ALA A 251 -7.93 7.07 2.35
C ALA A 251 -7.04 7.99 1.50
N VAL A 252 -7.10 9.31 1.69
CA VAL A 252 -6.23 10.27 0.98
C VAL A 252 -4.76 10.05 1.33
N MET A 253 -4.44 9.88 2.60
CA MET A 253 -3.06 9.65 3.05
C MET A 253 -2.50 8.33 2.50
N GLN A 254 -3.30 7.26 2.52
CA GLN A 254 -2.96 5.98 1.94
C GLN A 254 -2.75 6.06 0.42
N PHE A 255 -3.60 6.83 -0.29
CA PHE A 255 -3.47 7.03 -1.73
C PHE A 255 -2.19 7.79 -2.09
N ILE A 256 -1.91 8.92 -1.43
CA ILE A 256 -0.67 9.70 -1.65
C ILE A 256 0.55 8.81 -1.40
N ARG A 257 0.55 8.02 -0.33
CA ARG A 257 1.62 7.08 -0.04
C ARG A 257 1.81 6.07 -1.18
N LEU A 258 0.73 5.44 -1.65
CA LEU A 258 0.77 4.44 -2.72
C LEU A 258 1.40 5.04 -3.99
N VAL A 259 0.94 6.22 -4.40
CA VAL A 259 1.48 6.94 -5.56
C VAL A 259 2.97 7.21 -5.41
N CYS A 260 3.38 7.74 -4.26
CA CYS A 260 4.79 8.03 -4.00
C CYS A 260 5.66 6.76 -3.99
N VAL A 261 5.17 5.68 -3.38
CA VAL A 261 5.91 4.41 -3.32
C VAL A 261 6.09 3.82 -4.72
N ILE A 262 5.04 3.75 -5.53
CA ILE A 262 5.14 3.20 -6.89
C ILE A 262 6.06 4.05 -7.77
N ALA A 263 6.00 5.38 -7.65
CA ALA A 263 6.79 6.29 -8.48
C ALA A 263 8.28 6.36 -8.08
N PHE A 264 8.56 6.43 -6.79
CA PHE A 264 9.91 6.73 -6.30
C PHE A 264 10.69 5.52 -5.79
N TYR A 265 10.03 4.53 -5.22
CA TYR A 265 10.70 3.40 -4.58
C TYR A 265 11.52 2.54 -5.54
N PRO A 266 11.04 2.21 -6.76
CA PRO A 266 11.83 1.47 -7.74
C PRO A 266 13.11 2.22 -8.17
N ILE A 267 13.03 3.55 -8.29
CA ILE A 267 14.19 4.39 -8.64
C ILE A 267 15.24 4.31 -7.52
N LEU A 268 14.79 4.43 -6.27
CA LEU A 268 15.67 4.34 -5.11
C LEU A 268 16.32 2.95 -5.00
N ILE A 269 15.56 1.87 -5.21
CA ILE A 269 16.12 0.51 -5.24
C ILE A 269 17.18 0.37 -6.33
N LYS A 270 16.92 0.89 -7.55
CA LYS A 270 17.88 0.84 -8.64
C LYS A 270 19.21 1.50 -8.26
N ILE A 271 19.15 2.67 -7.63
CA ILE A 271 20.35 3.39 -7.18
C ILE A 271 21.10 2.57 -6.12
N ILE A 272 20.41 2.06 -5.10
CA ILE A 272 21.03 1.31 -3.99
C ILE A 272 21.69 0.03 -4.50
N VAL A 273 20.99 -0.72 -5.33
CA VAL A 273 21.50 -2.00 -5.86
C VAL A 273 22.74 -1.82 -6.76
N GLN A 274 22.98 -0.63 -7.30
CA GLN A 274 24.21 -0.33 -8.04
C GLN A 274 25.47 -0.24 -7.13
N TYR A 275 25.28 -0.06 -5.82
CA TYR A 275 26.36 0.05 -4.85
C TYR A 275 26.61 -1.26 -4.05
N PHE A 276 25.73 -2.24 -4.19
CA PHE A 276 25.82 -3.57 -3.58
C PHE A 276 25.95 -4.67 -4.61
#